data_977a2e4a993ba6be7da1e5781ad5dd0a
#
_entry.id   977a2e4a993ba6be7da1e5781ad5dd0a
#
_cell.length_a   1.000
_cell.length_b   1.000
_cell.length_c   1.000
_cell.angle_alpha   90.00
_cell.angle_beta   90.00
_cell.angle_gamma   90.00
#
_symmetry.space_group_name_H-M   'P 1'
#
loop_
_entity.id
_entity.type
_entity.pdbx_description
1 polymer ?
#
loop_
_entity_poly.entity_id
_entity_poly.type
_entity_poly.pdbx_seq_one_letter_code
_entity_poly.pdbx_strand_id
1 'polypeptide(L)'
;MPVLDATPGQPLPLVAVITPYFEESLDLLWQCHRSVLAQDYPCLHVLVADGQPQAAVANWQVDHVVLPQAHGDIGSTPRLIGSFHAIGLGVEAVAFLDADNWLHPCHISTLMRARARSGAAFLSSGRMLCRLDGSVMGPCPLIDPERFIDTNCMLFAKEAFHLLHHWVLMPDYGHLIGDRIMLHHVRESGILCQHVNEASVYYRCGKPGLYRQMGEEPPAGIPARPDYEASFQRWLADGNAPL
;
A
#
# COMPACT_ATOMS: atom_id res chain seq x y z
N MET A 1 24.01 -0.84 14.36
CA MET A 1 22.91 -0.31 13.56
C MET A 1 22.99 1.21 13.60
N PRO A 2 23.17 1.93 12.48
CA PRO A 2 23.15 3.39 12.54
C PRO A 2 21.68 3.82 12.79
N VAL A 3 21.52 4.47 13.93
CA VAL A 3 20.31 5.22 14.30
C VAL A 3 20.04 6.25 13.20
N LEU A 4 18.77 6.46 12.85
CA LEU A 4 18.34 7.63 12.08
C LEU A 4 19.04 8.85 12.71
N ASP A 5 19.79 9.63 11.91
CA ASP A 5 20.37 10.91 12.33
C ASP A 5 19.26 11.94 12.55
N ALA A 6 18.38 11.64 13.50
CA ALA A 6 17.49 12.65 14.07
C ALA A 6 18.36 13.62 14.89
N THR A 7 18.23 14.89 14.67
CA THR A 7 18.80 15.90 15.55
C THR A 7 18.44 15.53 16.99
N PRO A 8 19.40 15.35 17.90
CA PRO A 8 19.10 14.91 19.26
C PRO A 8 18.02 15.80 19.89
N GLY A 9 16.88 15.19 20.24
CA GLY A 9 15.77 15.87 20.93
C GLY A 9 14.56 16.23 20.04
N GLN A 10 14.59 16.04 18.72
CA GLN A 10 13.38 16.15 17.91
C GLN A 10 12.65 14.78 17.80
N PRO A 11 11.31 14.75 18.00
CA PRO A 11 10.55 13.53 17.77
C PRO A 11 10.64 13.12 16.29
N LEU A 12 10.68 11.81 16.03
CA LEU A 12 10.63 11.29 14.67
C LEU A 12 9.30 11.67 14.02
N PRO A 13 9.30 11.97 12.71
CA PRO A 13 8.06 12.23 11.96
C PRO A 13 7.07 11.05 12.06
N LEU A 14 5.83 11.31 12.41
CA LEU A 14 4.79 10.27 12.50
C LEU A 14 4.36 9.83 11.10
N VAL A 15 4.26 8.52 10.89
CA VAL A 15 3.78 7.92 9.64
C VAL A 15 2.44 7.22 9.89
N ALA A 16 1.45 7.43 9.02
CA ALA A 16 0.24 6.62 9.04
C ALA A 16 0.34 5.47 8.03
N VAL A 17 -0.08 4.28 8.44
CA VAL A 17 -0.34 3.15 7.56
C VAL A 17 -1.85 3.02 7.39
N ILE A 18 -2.33 3.15 6.15
CA ILE A 18 -3.76 3.11 5.82
C ILE A 18 -4.10 1.73 5.27
N THR A 19 -5.06 1.08 5.89
CA THR A 19 -5.54 -0.25 5.49
C THR A 19 -7.04 -0.20 5.21
N PRO A 20 -7.46 -0.22 3.93
CA PRO A 20 -8.85 -0.47 3.58
C PRO A 20 -9.22 -1.92 3.87
N TYR A 21 -10.45 -2.19 4.32
CA TYR A 21 -10.96 -3.54 4.41
C TYR A 21 -12.48 -3.59 4.15
N PHE A 22 -12.96 -4.74 3.69
CA PHE A 22 -14.37 -4.97 3.37
C PHE A 22 -14.91 -6.26 4.02
N GLU A 23 -14.45 -7.43 3.54
CA GLU A 23 -14.93 -8.75 4.00
C GLU A 23 -13.78 -9.65 4.50
N GLU A 24 -12.58 -9.11 4.64
CA GLU A 24 -11.44 -9.87 5.11
C GLU A 24 -11.70 -10.46 6.51
N SER A 25 -11.19 -11.66 6.72
CA SER A 25 -11.32 -12.34 8.00
C SER A 25 -10.57 -11.60 9.11
N LEU A 26 -11.07 -11.75 10.34
CA LEU A 26 -10.43 -11.15 11.52
C LEU A 26 -8.97 -11.58 11.68
N ASP A 27 -8.61 -12.79 11.30
CA ASP A 27 -7.23 -13.29 11.40
C ASP A 27 -6.28 -12.55 10.44
N LEU A 28 -6.74 -12.27 9.21
CA LEU A 28 -5.97 -11.47 8.25
C LEU A 28 -5.82 -10.03 8.73
N LEU A 29 -6.91 -9.39 9.13
CA LEU A 29 -6.90 -8.04 9.69
C LEU A 29 -5.99 -7.95 10.93
N TRP A 30 -6.02 -8.95 11.79
CA TRP A 30 -5.18 -9.00 12.99
C TRP A 30 -3.70 -9.16 12.65
N GLN A 31 -3.36 -10.02 11.68
CA GLN A 31 -1.98 -10.17 11.20
C GLN A 31 -1.47 -8.86 10.60
N CYS A 32 -2.27 -8.21 9.76
CA CYS A 32 -1.99 -6.90 9.18
C CYS A 32 -1.72 -5.87 10.30
N HIS A 33 -2.67 -5.69 11.23
CA HIS A 33 -2.58 -4.75 12.33
C HIS A 33 -1.35 -4.97 13.21
N ARG A 34 -1.09 -6.21 13.63
CA ARG A 34 0.09 -6.54 14.42
C ARG A 34 1.39 -6.18 13.74
N SER A 35 1.46 -6.28 12.41
CA SER A 35 2.66 -5.93 11.65
C SER A 35 2.94 -4.43 11.68
N VAL A 36 1.90 -3.60 11.74
CA VAL A 36 2.04 -2.15 11.91
C VAL A 36 2.46 -1.80 13.34
N LEU A 37 1.85 -2.44 14.35
CA LEU A 37 2.28 -2.25 15.75
C LEU A 37 3.73 -2.69 16.02
N ALA A 38 4.23 -3.64 15.23
CA ALA A 38 5.59 -4.18 15.36
C ALA A 38 6.65 -3.36 14.60
N GLN A 39 6.28 -2.22 13.99
CA GLN A 39 7.26 -1.37 13.30
C GLN A 39 8.25 -0.77 14.30
N ASP A 40 9.52 -0.72 13.91
CA ASP A 40 10.60 -0.06 14.66
C ASP A 40 10.64 1.47 14.46
N TYR A 41 9.54 2.03 13.99
CA TYR A 41 9.33 3.44 13.70
C TYR A 41 7.96 3.90 14.20
N PRO A 42 7.79 5.16 14.68
CA PRO A 42 6.50 5.67 15.13
C PRO A 42 5.44 5.61 14.02
N CYS A 43 4.44 4.73 14.18
CA CYS A 43 3.37 4.53 13.22
C CYS A 43 2.00 4.66 13.87
N LEU A 44 1.09 5.31 13.15
CA LEU A 44 -0.34 5.27 13.37
C LEU A 44 -0.96 4.27 12.39
N HIS A 45 -1.80 3.34 12.87
CA HIS A 45 -2.56 2.48 11.98
C HIS A 45 -3.98 3.02 11.83
N VAL A 46 -4.41 3.24 10.60
CA VAL A 46 -5.79 3.63 10.25
C VAL A 46 -6.45 2.49 9.48
N LEU A 47 -7.38 1.80 10.12
CA LEU A 47 -8.25 0.80 9.47
C LEU A 47 -9.50 1.50 8.94
N VAL A 48 -9.81 1.32 7.67
CA VAL A 48 -10.99 1.92 7.03
C VAL A 48 -11.93 0.82 6.56
N ALA A 49 -13.05 0.65 7.27
CA ALA A 49 -14.10 -0.30 6.90
C ALA A 49 -14.91 0.27 5.72
N ASP A 50 -14.93 -0.41 4.59
CA ASP A 50 -15.72 -0.03 3.41
C ASP A 50 -17.15 -0.58 3.50
N GLY A 51 -17.95 0.00 4.41
CA GLY A 51 -19.35 -0.36 4.62
C GLY A 51 -19.61 -1.60 5.48
N GLN A 52 -18.58 -2.39 5.82
CA GLN A 52 -18.69 -3.66 6.54
C GLN A 52 -17.77 -3.70 7.78
N PRO A 53 -18.06 -2.95 8.84
CA PRO A 53 -17.17 -2.87 10.00
C PRO A 53 -17.16 -4.19 10.80
N GLN A 54 -15.96 -4.64 11.14
CA GLN A 54 -15.75 -5.75 12.07
C GLN A 54 -15.82 -5.24 13.51
N ALA A 55 -16.79 -5.71 14.29
CA ALA A 55 -17.02 -5.25 15.67
C ALA A 55 -15.79 -5.42 16.59
N ALA A 56 -14.98 -6.45 16.36
CA ALA A 56 -13.78 -6.72 17.15
C ALA A 56 -12.73 -5.60 17.02
N VAL A 57 -12.68 -4.90 15.89
CA VAL A 57 -11.71 -3.82 15.62
C VAL A 57 -11.87 -2.65 16.60
N ALA A 58 -13.08 -2.41 17.10
CA ALA A 58 -13.35 -1.37 18.10
C ALA A 58 -12.55 -1.55 19.42
N ASN A 59 -12.05 -2.76 19.68
CA ASN A 59 -11.23 -3.07 20.86
C ASN A 59 -9.71 -3.04 20.57
N TRP A 60 -9.30 -2.70 19.37
CA TRP A 60 -7.89 -2.66 19.00
C TRP A 60 -7.30 -1.26 19.19
N GLN A 61 -5.99 -1.19 19.33
CA GLN A 61 -5.27 0.08 19.39
C GLN A 61 -5.03 0.60 17.95
N VAL A 62 -6.10 1.14 17.36
CA VAL A 62 -6.15 1.56 15.96
C VAL A 62 -7.10 2.74 15.78
N ASP A 63 -6.84 3.63 14.85
CA ASP A 63 -7.83 4.58 14.36
C ASP A 63 -8.77 3.86 13.38
N HIS A 64 -10.01 3.67 13.79
CA HIS A 64 -11.02 2.95 13.01
C HIS A 64 -12.01 3.91 12.37
N VAL A 65 -11.90 4.06 11.06
CA VAL A 65 -12.83 4.83 10.23
C VAL A 65 -13.87 3.87 9.62
N VAL A 66 -15.15 4.18 9.77
CA VAL A 66 -16.25 3.36 9.22
C VAL A 66 -16.98 4.16 8.17
N LEU A 67 -16.95 3.68 6.92
CA LEU A 67 -17.72 4.27 5.83
C LEU A 67 -19.15 3.74 5.86
N PRO A 68 -20.15 4.59 5.52
CA PRO A 68 -21.55 4.21 5.66
C PRO A 68 -22.03 3.17 4.65
N GLN A 69 -21.28 2.97 3.57
CA GLN A 69 -21.57 2.01 2.50
C GLN A 69 -20.31 1.54 1.82
N ALA A 70 -20.37 0.39 1.13
CA ALA A 70 -19.31 -0.11 0.27
C ALA A 70 -19.23 0.70 -1.03
N HIS A 71 -18.01 0.98 -1.49
CA HIS A 71 -17.76 1.76 -2.71
C HIS A 71 -17.45 0.86 -3.92
N GLY A 72 -16.93 -0.36 -3.70
CA GLY A 72 -16.66 -1.33 -4.76
C GLY A 72 -15.53 -0.93 -5.70
N ASP A 73 -14.66 -0.02 -5.27
CA ASP A 73 -13.57 0.59 -6.04
C ASP A 73 -12.17 0.04 -5.67
N ILE A 74 -12.15 -1.21 -5.24
CA ILE A 74 -10.91 -1.93 -4.87
C ILE A 74 -10.13 -1.18 -3.77
N GLY A 75 -10.87 -0.51 -2.87
CA GLY A 75 -10.31 0.21 -1.72
C GLY A 75 -9.77 1.61 -2.03
N SER A 76 -10.03 2.17 -3.19
CA SER A 76 -9.54 3.51 -3.56
C SER A 76 -10.13 4.60 -2.69
N THR A 77 -11.46 4.65 -2.54
CA THR A 77 -12.13 5.60 -1.64
C THR A 77 -11.71 5.44 -0.19
N PRO A 78 -11.71 4.22 0.40
CA PRO A 78 -11.19 4.03 1.75
C PRO A 78 -9.74 4.50 1.94
N ARG A 79 -8.86 4.28 0.96
CA ARG A 79 -7.46 4.78 1.03
C ARG A 79 -7.40 6.29 1.11
N LEU A 80 -8.18 7.00 0.27
CA LEU A 80 -8.19 8.46 0.30
C LEU A 80 -8.75 9.00 1.62
N ILE A 81 -9.89 8.47 2.09
CA ILE A 81 -10.54 8.95 3.32
C ILE A 81 -9.64 8.68 4.53
N GLY A 82 -9.05 7.48 4.62
CA GLY A 82 -8.08 7.16 5.68
C GLY A 82 -6.85 8.06 5.63
N SER A 83 -6.37 8.40 4.42
CA SER A 83 -5.25 9.34 4.26
C SER A 83 -5.61 10.73 4.76
N PHE A 84 -6.77 11.27 4.42
CA PHE A 84 -7.20 12.59 4.90
C PHE A 84 -7.45 12.62 6.41
N HIS A 85 -8.01 11.53 6.96
CA HIS A 85 -8.12 11.38 8.41
C HIS A 85 -6.74 11.49 9.07
N ALA A 86 -5.75 10.70 8.60
CA ALA A 86 -4.39 10.71 9.11
C ALA A 86 -3.70 12.09 8.96
N ILE A 87 -3.88 12.75 7.81
CA ILE A 87 -3.35 14.10 7.57
C ILE A 87 -3.94 15.10 8.59
N GLY A 88 -5.23 14.96 8.92
CA GLY A 88 -5.89 15.76 9.96
C GLY A 88 -5.29 15.54 11.36
N LEU A 89 -4.67 14.40 11.60
CA LEU A 89 -3.93 14.08 12.84
C LEU A 89 -2.46 14.56 12.83
N GLY A 90 -2.01 15.19 11.74
CA GLY A 90 -0.69 15.81 11.64
C GLY A 90 0.44 14.85 11.28
N VAL A 91 0.17 13.74 10.57
CA VAL A 91 1.23 12.84 10.09
C VAL A 91 2.08 13.53 9.00
N GLU A 92 3.34 13.11 8.92
CA GLU A 92 4.32 13.62 7.93
C GLU A 92 4.42 12.72 6.68
N ALA A 93 3.87 11.51 6.75
CA ALA A 93 3.81 10.58 5.62
C ALA A 93 2.65 9.59 5.77
N VAL A 94 2.18 9.08 4.61
CA VAL A 94 1.15 8.05 4.49
C VAL A 94 1.71 6.88 3.70
N ALA A 95 1.57 5.67 4.23
CA ALA A 95 1.84 4.40 3.56
C ALA A 95 0.54 3.59 3.43
N PHE A 96 0.49 2.64 2.51
CA PHE A 96 -0.65 1.78 2.30
C PHE A 96 -0.33 0.33 2.62
N LEU A 97 -1.33 -0.40 3.09
CA LEU A 97 -1.23 -1.84 3.35
C LEU A 97 -2.61 -2.47 3.17
N ASP A 98 -2.73 -3.44 2.27
CA ASP A 98 -3.97 -4.19 2.12
C ASP A 98 -4.16 -5.14 3.30
N ALA A 99 -5.41 -5.39 3.66
CA ALA A 99 -5.79 -6.08 4.88
C ALA A 99 -5.34 -7.56 4.97
N ASP A 100 -5.01 -8.19 3.84
CA ASP A 100 -4.50 -9.56 3.75
C ASP A 100 -2.96 -9.65 3.73
N ASN A 101 -2.27 -8.51 3.77
CA ASN A 101 -0.81 -8.40 3.72
C ASN A 101 -0.22 -7.96 5.07
N TRP A 102 1.11 -8.01 5.20
CA TRP A 102 1.79 -7.56 6.42
C TRP A 102 3.18 -7.01 6.13
N LEU A 103 3.72 -6.20 7.04
CA LEU A 103 5.00 -5.51 6.90
C LEU A 103 6.11 -6.23 7.68
N HIS A 104 7.34 -6.17 7.14
CA HIS A 104 8.54 -6.46 7.91
C HIS A 104 8.74 -5.36 8.98
N PRO A 105 9.21 -5.68 10.19
CA PRO A 105 9.35 -4.68 11.27
C PRO A 105 10.15 -3.42 10.94
N CYS A 106 11.07 -3.48 10.00
CA CYS A 106 11.86 -2.31 9.57
C CYS A 106 11.33 -1.63 8.29
N HIS A 107 10.13 -1.95 7.81
CA HIS A 107 9.62 -1.40 6.54
C HIS A 107 9.58 0.13 6.57
N ILE A 108 8.88 0.72 7.54
CA ILE A 108 8.72 2.17 7.63
C ILE A 108 10.05 2.86 7.93
N SER A 109 10.85 2.34 8.85
CA SER A 109 12.16 2.94 9.15
C SER A 109 13.11 2.92 7.95
N THR A 110 13.04 1.89 7.10
CA THR A 110 13.84 1.79 5.87
C THR A 110 13.46 2.88 4.88
N LEU A 111 12.15 3.07 4.63
CA LEU A 111 11.65 4.13 3.74
C LEU A 111 11.97 5.53 4.29
N MET A 112 11.77 5.76 5.59
CA MET A 112 12.03 7.06 6.21
C MET A 112 13.52 7.40 6.27
N ARG A 113 14.42 6.41 6.42
CA ARG A 113 15.87 6.61 6.24
C ARG A 113 16.24 6.99 4.81
N ALA A 114 15.61 6.34 3.82
CA ALA A 114 15.82 6.71 2.42
C ALA A 114 15.35 8.14 2.15
N ARG A 115 14.17 8.54 2.67
CA ARG A 115 13.68 9.92 2.61
C ARG A 115 14.67 10.91 3.23
N ALA A 116 15.14 10.65 4.43
CA ALA A 116 16.07 11.54 5.13
C ALA A 116 17.36 11.79 4.34
N ARG A 117 17.82 10.80 3.56
CA ARG A 117 19.03 10.93 2.71
C ARG A 117 18.77 11.59 1.37
N SER A 118 17.62 11.34 0.75
CA SER A 118 17.31 11.79 -0.62
C SER A 118 16.48 13.06 -0.68
N GLY A 119 15.69 13.35 0.36
CA GLY A 119 14.65 14.37 0.31
C GLY A 119 13.42 13.98 -0.54
N ALA A 120 13.30 12.71 -0.94
CA ALA A 120 12.21 12.25 -1.80
C ALA A 120 10.84 12.44 -1.15
N ALA A 121 9.87 12.84 -1.95
CA ALA A 121 8.48 13.00 -1.55
C ALA A 121 7.66 11.70 -1.77
N PHE A 122 8.07 10.87 -2.73
CA PHE A 122 7.52 9.54 -2.93
C PHE A 122 8.61 8.49 -2.71
N LEU A 123 8.31 7.49 -1.90
CA LEU A 123 9.20 6.37 -1.62
C LEU A 123 8.49 5.06 -1.94
N SER A 124 9.27 4.07 -2.35
CA SER A 124 8.75 2.74 -2.60
C SER A 124 9.74 1.66 -2.21
N SER A 125 9.23 0.45 -1.98
CA SER A 125 10.02 -0.73 -1.64
C SER A 125 9.73 -1.90 -2.57
N GLY A 126 10.51 -2.97 -2.43
CA GLY A 126 10.15 -4.28 -2.94
C GLY A 126 9.12 -4.98 -2.06
N ARG A 127 8.55 -6.09 -2.58
CA ARG A 127 7.68 -6.99 -1.83
C ARG A 127 8.15 -8.44 -1.92
N MET A 128 7.88 -9.18 -0.86
CA MET A 128 8.07 -10.61 -0.75
C MET A 128 6.75 -11.32 -1.08
N LEU A 129 6.73 -12.19 -2.06
CA LEU A 129 5.55 -13.00 -2.37
C LEU A 129 5.43 -14.12 -1.34
N CYS A 130 4.20 -14.28 -0.85
CA CYS A 130 3.85 -15.34 0.10
C CYS A 130 2.68 -16.16 -0.45
N ARG A 131 2.64 -17.47 -0.14
CA ARG A 131 1.50 -18.32 -0.47
C ARG A 131 0.27 -17.91 0.37
N LEU A 132 -0.88 -18.49 0.05
CA LEU A 132 -2.13 -18.21 0.77
C LEU A 132 -2.05 -18.54 2.27
N ASP A 133 -1.23 -19.50 2.65
CA ASP A 133 -0.98 -19.87 4.06
C ASP A 133 0.03 -18.94 4.77
N GLY A 134 0.60 -17.96 4.06
CA GLY A 134 1.58 -17.02 4.57
C GLY A 134 3.03 -17.48 4.46
N SER A 135 3.31 -18.69 3.98
CA SER A 135 4.69 -19.14 3.76
C SER A 135 5.34 -18.39 2.60
N VAL A 136 6.63 -18.05 2.78
CA VAL A 136 7.38 -17.21 1.81
C VAL A 136 7.71 -18.00 0.54
N MET A 137 7.52 -17.38 -0.61
CA MET A 137 7.95 -17.86 -1.94
C MET A 137 9.27 -17.22 -2.35
N GLY A 138 9.39 -15.90 -2.26
CA GLY A 138 10.59 -15.15 -2.65
C GLY A 138 10.27 -13.69 -3.01
N PRO A 139 11.30 -12.89 -3.33
CA PRO A 139 11.11 -11.52 -3.79
C PRO A 139 10.29 -11.47 -5.08
N CYS A 140 9.38 -10.49 -5.19
CA CYS A 140 8.58 -10.31 -6.40
C CYS A 140 9.44 -9.79 -7.57
N PRO A 141 9.50 -10.50 -8.70
CA PRO A 141 10.33 -10.09 -9.83
C PRO A 141 9.69 -8.97 -10.67
N LEU A 142 8.43 -8.59 -10.38
CA LEU A 142 7.70 -7.61 -11.18
C LEU A 142 7.85 -6.17 -10.67
N ILE A 143 8.40 -5.96 -9.48
CA ILE A 143 8.60 -4.60 -8.97
C ILE A 143 9.63 -3.90 -9.84
N ASP A 144 9.19 -2.82 -10.45
CA ASP A 144 9.99 -1.96 -11.33
C ASP A 144 9.58 -0.50 -11.05
N PRO A 145 10.43 0.32 -10.43
CA PRO A 145 10.08 1.70 -10.06
C PRO A 145 9.69 2.59 -11.23
N GLU A 146 10.02 2.20 -12.47
CA GLU A 146 9.64 2.92 -13.67
C GLU A 146 8.29 2.48 -14.25
N ARG A 147 7.81 1.27 -13.92
CA ARG A 147 6.64 0.67 -14.58
C ARG A 147 5.59 0.14 -13.62
N PHE A 148 5.99 -0.39 -12.48
CA PHE A 148 5.09 -1.04 -11.57
C PHE A 148 5.61 -1.04 -10.12
N ILE A 149 4.90 -0.36 -9.26
CA ILE A 149 5.02 -0.46 -7.80
C ILE A 149 3.66 -0.88 -7.25
N ASP A 150 3.63 -1.94 -6.48
CA ASP A 150 2.43 -2.37 -5.77
C ASP A 150 2.02 -1.32 -4.72
N THR A 151 0.72 -1.10 -4.54
CA THR A 151 0.18 -0.12 -3.59
C THR A 151 0.76 -0.30 -2.19
N ASN A 152 0.93 -1.55 -1.73
CA ASN A 152 1.47 -1.85 -0.40
C ASN A 152 2.94 -1.41 -0.23
N CYS A 153 3.63 -1.14 -1.33
CA CYS A 153 5.02 -0.72 -1.34
C CYS A 153 5.18 0.81 -1.40
N MET A 154 4.10 1.58 -1.44
CA MET A 154 4.12 3.03 -1.64
C MET A 154 4.07 3.79 -0.31
N LEU A 155 4.90 4.85 -0.20
CA LEU A 155 4.85 5.83 0.87
C LEU A 155 4.88 7.23 0.27
N PHE A 156 3.91 8.06 0.64
CA PHE A 156 3.78 9.45 0.25
C PHE A 156 4.14 10.33 1.43
N ALA A 157 5.17 11.15 1.31
CA ALA A 157 5.47 12.18 2.28
C ALA A 157 4.57 13.40 2.06
N LYS A 158 4.52 14.31 3.02
CA LYS A 158 3.58 15.45 3.00
C LYS A 158 3.65 16.30 1.73
N GLU A 159 4.80 16.41 1.11
CA GLU A 159 4.98 17.14 -0.14
C GLU A 159 4.25 16.48 -1.33
N ALA A 160 3.93 15.18 -1.20
CA ALA A 160 3.20 14.40 -2.19
C ALA A 160 1.72 14.18 -1.83
N PHE A 161 1.20 14.71 -0.72
CA PHE A 161 -0.20 14.51 -0.30
C PHE A 161 -1.21 15.03 -1.32
N HIS A 162 -0.84 16.03 -2.10
CA HIS A 162 -1.68 16.52 -3.19
C HIS A 162 -1.96 15.49 -4.28
N LEU A 163 -1.19 14.39 -4.37
CA LEU A 163 -1.43 13.32 -5.33
C LEU A 163 -2.45 12.28 -4.86
N LEU A 164 -2.75 12.23 -3.56
CA LEU A 164 -3.63 11.20 -2.98
C LEU A 164 -5.05 11.23 -3.53
N HIS A 165 -5.54 12.41 -4.00
CA HIS A 165 -6.86 12.52 -4.59
C HIS A 165 -7.04 11.71 -5.88
N HIS A 166 -5.94 11.34 -6.55
CA HIS A 166 -6.01 10.49 -7.74
C HIS A 166 -6.61 9.11 -7.45
N TRP A 167 -6.59 8.62 -6.20
CA TRP A 167 -7.29 7.37 -5.86
C TRP A 167 -8.78 7.37 -6.25
N VAL A 168 -9.48 8.48 -6.13
CA VAL A 168 -10.93 8.58 -6.43
C VAL A 168 -11.23 9.27 -7.76
N LEU A 169 -10.24 9.83 -8.43
CA LEU A 169 -10.41 10.42 -9.75
C LEU A 169 -10.18 9.41 -10.89
N MET A 170 -9.81 8.18 -10.57
CA MET A 170 -9.70 7.11 -11.55
C MET A 170 -11.09 6.79 -12.12
N PRO A 171 -11.21 6.48 -13.42
CA PRO A 171 -12.43 5.91 -13.96
C PRO A 171 -12.68 4.52 -13.37
N ASP A 172 -13.92 4.04 -13.36
CA ASP A 172 -14.31 2.76 -12.73
C ASP A 172 -13.41 1.58 -13.14
N TYR A 173 -13.03 1.49 -14.41
CA TYR A 173 -12.12 0.44 -14.90
C TYR A 173 -10.68 0.64 -14.41
N GLY A 174 -10.32 1.85 -14.01
CA GLY A 174 -8.97 2.23 -13.57
C GLY A 174 -8.62 1.66 -12.19
N HIS A 175 -9.59 1.45 -11.32
CA HIS A 175 -9.34 0.93 -9.97
C HIS A 175 -8.65 -0.44 -9.98
N LEU A 176 -8.88 -1.24 -11.02
CA LEU A 176 -8.22 -2.55 -11.19
C LEU A 176 -6.70 -2.43 -11.46
N ILE A 177 -6.27 -1.32 -12.06
CA ILE A 177 -4.88 -0.99 -12.39
C ILE A 177 -4.42 0.26 -11.62
N GLY A 178 -5.04 0.52 -10.48
CA GLY A 178 -4.91 1.75 -9.72
C GLY A 178 -3.49 2.04 -9.23
N ASP A 179 -2.73 1.00 -8.91
CA ASP A 179 -1.31 1.09 -8.56
C ASP A 179 -0.46 1.69 -9.71
N ARG A 180 -0.74 1.32 -10.95
CA ARG A 180 -0.05 1.87 -12.13
C ARG A 180 -0.49 3.29 -12.45
N ILE A 181 -1.78 3.58 -12.36
CA ILE A 181 -2.31 4.94 -12.56
C ILE A 181 -1.72 5.88 -11.50
N MET A 182 -1.63 5.43 -10.25
CA MET A 182 -1.02 6.20 -9.18
C MET A 182 0.46 6.49 -9.44
N LEU A 183 1.21 5.46 -9.85
CA LEU A 183 2.63 5.61 -10.21
C LEU A 183 2.80 6.57 -11.41
N HIS A 184 1.92 6.50 -12.41
CA HIS A 184 1.90 7.43 -13.53
C HIS A 184 1.75 8.88 -13.04
N HIS A 185 0.78 9.18 -12.20
CA HIS A 185 0.59 10.53 -11.65
C HIS A 185 1.77 10.99 -10.78
N VAL A 186 2.37 10.10 -10.02
CA VAL A 186 3.59 10.39 -9.26
C VAL A 186 4.71 10.84 -10.20
N ARG A 187 4.92 10.13 -11.31
CA ARG A 187 5.97 10.45 -12.28
C ARG A 187 5.71 11.74 -13.04
N GLU A 188 4.48 11.95 -13.50
CA GLU A 188 4.07 13.18 -14.20
C GLU A 188 4.15 14.43 -13.31
N SER A 189 4.02 14.28 -11.99
CA SER A 189 4.12 15.40 -11.05
C SER A 189 5.52 15.99 -10.93
N GLY A 190 6.55 15.26 -11.36
CA GLY A 190 7.94 15.69 -11.27
C GLY A 190 8.51 15.73 -9.85
N ILE A 191 7.82 15.19 -8.85
CA ILE A 191 8.35 15.10 -7.49
C ILE A 191 9.54 14.14 -7.43
N LEU A 192 10.42 14.35 -6.46
CA LEU A 192 11.55 13.46 -6.24
C LEU A 192 11.08 12.11 -5.70
N CYS A 193 11.45 11.04 -6.40
CA CYS A 193 11.11 9.66 -6.07
C CYS A 193 12.35 8.89 -5.63
N GLN A 194 12.20 7.96 -4.69
CA GLN A 194 13.27 7.06 -4.27
C GLN A 194 12.73 5.64 -4.06
N HIS A 195 13.28 4.67 -4.79
CA HIS A 195 13.03 3.26 -4.56
C HIS A 195 14.11 2.64 -3.67
N VAL A 196 13.71 1.75 -2.75
CA VAL A 196 14.60 0.90 -1.97
C VAL A 196 14.35 -0.57 -2.36
N ASN A 197 15.44 -1.31 -2.61
CA ASN A 197 15.33 -2.68 -3.15
C ASN A 197 14.92 -3.72 -2.11
N GLU A 198 14.82 -3.34 -0.83
CA GLU A 198 14.38 -4.25 0.24
C GLU A 198 12.95 -4.72 0.02
N ALA A 199 12.75 -6.04 -0.07
CA ALA A 199 11.43 -6.67 -0.14
C ALA A 199 10.82 -6.75 1.27
N SER A 200 10.34 -5.61 1.76
CA SER A 200 9.89 -5.44 3.15
C SER A 200 8.37 -5.45 3.34
N VAL A 201 7.62 -5.68 2.28
CA VAL A 201 6.18 -5.98 2.32
C VAL A 201 5.99 -7.47 2.06
N TYR A 202 5.25 -8.16 2.90
CA TYR A 202 4.83 -9.55 2.67
C TYR A 202 3.46 -9.54 2.01
N TYR A 203 3.42 -9.96 0.74
CA TYR A 203 2.25 -9.95 -0.13
C TYR A 203 1.67 -11.35 -0.26
N ARG A 204 0.47 -11.57 0.25
CA ARG A 204 -0.27 -12.83 0.12
C ARG A 204 -0.80 -12.98 -1.30
N CYS A 205 -0.27 -13.96 -2.01
CA CYS A 205 -0.45 -14.08 -3.45
C CYS A 205 -1.75 -14.82 -3.80
N GLY A 206 -2.77 -14.10 -4.24
CA GLY A 206 -4.00 -14.63 -4.83
C GLY A 206 -3.97 -14.65 -6.37
N LYS A 207 -2.80 -14.55 -7.01
CA LYS A 207 -2.69 -14.42 -8.48
C LYS A 207 -1.95 -15.62 -9.09
N PRO A 208 -2.62 -16.48 -9.89
CA PRO A 208 -2.00 -17.69 -10.47
C PRO A 208 -0.73 -17.41 -11.29
N GLY A 209 -0.67 -16.27 -11.99
CA GLY A 209 0.49 -15.88 -12.80
C GLY A 209 1.76 -15.66 -11.97
N LEU A 210 1.63 -15.17 -10.74
CA LEU A 210 2.78 -14.96 -9.85
C LEU A 210 3.36 -16.29 -9.33
N TYR A 211 2.50 -17.28 -9.03
CA TYR A 211 2.97 -18.62 -8.69
C TYR A 211 3.83 -19.21 -9.81
N ARG A 212 3.34 -19.14 -11.07
CA ARG A 212 4.09 -19.66 -12.23
C ARG A 212 5.41 -18.93 -12.45
N GLN A 213 5.46 -17.61 -12.21
CA GLN A 213 6.71 -16.84 -12.29
C GLN A 213 7.72 -17.25 -11.22
N MET A 214 7.23 -17.71 -10.07
CA MET A 214 8.08 -18.26 -9.00
C MET A 214 8.42 -19.75 -9.21
N GLY A 215 7.99 -20.35 -10.32
CA GLY A 215 8.23 -21.77 -10.62
C GLY A 215 7.32 -22.73 -9.84
N GLU A 216 6.19 -22.24 -9.34
CA GLU A 216 5.24 -23.02 -8.56
C GLU A 216 3.88 -23.15 -9.25
N GLU A 217 3.19 -24.27 -8.99
CA GLU A 217 1.80 -24.43 -9.41
C GLU A 217 0.86 -23.66 -8.46
N PRO A 218 -0.10 -22.88 -9.00
CA PRO A 218 -1.05 -22.17 -8.16
C PRO A 218 -1.97 -23.15 -7.43
N PRO A 219 -2.31 -22.89 -6.16
CA PRO A 219 -3.27 -23.70 -5.42
C PRO A 219 -4.63 -23.76 -6.12
N ALA A 220 -5.34 -24.88 -5.98
CA ALA A 220 -6.71 -25.02 -6.46
C ALA A 220 -7.62 -23.97 -5.77
N GLY A 221 -8.56 -23.39 -6.54
CA GLY A 221 -9.54 -22.45 -6.03
C GLY A 221 -9.10 -20.98 -6.01
N ILE A 222 -7.86 -20.64 -6.44
CA ILE A 222 -7.52 -19.23 -6.69
C ILE A 222 -8.44 -18.70 -7.81
N PRO A 223 -9.11 -17.55 -7.61
CA PRO A 223 -9.97 -16.94 -8.62
C PRO A 223 -9.25 -16.70 -9.94
N ALA A 224 -10.00 -16.76 -11.04
CA ALA A 224 -9.48 -16.35 -12.34
C ALA A 224 -8.94 -14.91 -12.26
N ARG A 225 -7.87 -14.66 -13.01
CA ARG A 225 -7.27 -13.32 -13.09
C ARG A 225 -8.32 -12.33 -13.64
N PRO A 226 -8.52 -11.17 -12.99
CA PRO A 226 -9.28 -10.08 -13.60
C PRO A 226 -8.68 -9.66 -14.94
N ASP A 227 -9.51 -9.13 -15.83
CA ASP A 227 -9.06 -8.67 -17.14
C ASP A 227 -8.34 -7.31 -17.05
N TYR A 228 -7.09 -7.37 -16.60
CA TYR A 228 -6.21 -6.18 -16.55
C TYR A 228 -5.97 -5.61 -17.95
N GLU A 229 -5.93 -6.46 -18.98
CA GLU A 229 -5.68 -6.04 -20.35
C GLU A 229 -6.80 -5.13 -20.86
N ALA A 230 -8.06 -5.48 -20.59
CA ALA A 230 -9.19 -4.61 -20.94
C ALA A 230 -9.09 -3.23 -20.27
N SER A 231 -8.66 -3.15 -19.01
CA SER A 231 -8.43 -1.88 -18.32
C SER A 231 -7.31 -1.06 -18.97
N PHE A 232 -6.19 -1.69 -19.34
CA PHE A 232 -5.10 -1.00 -20.04
C PHE A 232 -5.53 -0.48 -21.42
N GLN A 233 -6.23 -1.29 -22.20
CA GLN A 233 -6.71 -0.87 -23.51
C GLN A 233 -7.68 0.31 -23.41
N ARG A 234 -8.55 0.29 -22.40
CA ARG A 234 -9.49 1.39 -22.17
C ARG A 234 -8.78 2.66 -21.73
N TRP A 235 -7.76 2.56 -20.86
CA TRP A 235 -6.91 3.66 -20.47
C TRP A 235 -6.26 4.36 -21.68
N LEU A 236 -5.71 3.57 -22.61
CA LEU A 236 -5.12 4.10 -23.86
C LEU A 236 -6.19 4.70 -24.79
N ALA A 237 -7.37 4.08 -24.89
CA ALA A 237 -8.48 4.57 -25.71
C ALA A 237 -9.03 5.91 -25.22
N ASP A 238 -8.94 6.20 -23.93
CA ASP A 238 -9.30 7.49 -23.33
C ASP A 238 -8.23 8.58 -23.57
N GLY A 239 -7.18 8.27 -24.35
CA GLY A 239 -6.13 9.22 -24.74
C GLY A 239 -5.01 9.39 -23.72
N ASN A 240 -4.92 8.52 -22.73
CA ASN A 240 -3.85 8.57 -21.72
C ASN A 240 -2.55 7.94 -22.25
N ALA A 241 -1.42 8.33 -21.66
CA ALA A 241 -0.13 7.74 -21.96
C ALA A 241 -0.07 6.26 -21.48
N PRO A 242 0.78 5.41 -22.08
CA PRO A 242 1.02 4.06 -21.58
C PRO A 242 1.50 4.04 -20.13
N LEU A 243 0.98 3.08 -19.34
CA LEU A 243 1.30 2.88 -17.92
C LEU A 243 2.49 1.94 -17.75
#